data_7feecf3a7e565746f3af6cd85299a4a3
#
_entry.id   7feecf3a7e565746f3af6cd85299a4a3
#
_cell.length_a   1.000
_cell.length_b   1.000
_cell.length_c   1.000
_cell.angle_alpha   90.00
_cell.angle_beta   90.00
_cell.angle_gamma   90.00
#
_symmetry.space_group_name_H-M   'P 1'
#
loop_
_entity.id
_entity.type
_entity.pdbx_description
1 polymer ?
#
loop_
_entity_poly.entity_id
_entity_poly.type
_entity_poly.pdbx_seq_one_letter_code
_entity_poly.pdbx_strand_id
1 'polypeptide(L)'
;MSLDWLRTPVASRADPHEILLPVRTRYIVATLLSALALNLFALPGVLQSIRPDFIALTLIYWVVYHPRRVGFLPAWFLGLVMDVADGSLLGQHALAYAVLMYLAILLHRRIVMFGMRHQIAHVAAILIASQVIMLGVRLMSGAEFPGVLYFGPSLLGAALWPLLFNVIRVPLRPRSDPDAV
;
A
#
# COMPACT_ATOMS: atom_id res chain seq x y z
N MET A 1 15.53 -52.69 -24.84
CA MET A 1 15.38 -52.09 -23.53
C MET A 1 15.31 -50.58 -23.77
N SER A 2 14.10 -50.05 -23.92
CA SER A 2 13.81 -48.67 -24.36
C SER A 2 13.96 -47.68 -23.18
N LEU A 3 14.72 -46.60 -23.42
CA LEU A 3 15.03 -45.58 -22.40
C LEU A 3 13.96 -44.41 -22.40
N ASP A 4 12.70 -44.76 -22.64
CA ASP A 4 11.59 -43.78 -22.77
C ASP A 4 11.27 -43.03 -21.48
N TRP A 5 11.79 -43.48 -20.33
CA TRP A 5 11.58 -42.75 -19.04
C TRP A 5 12.38 -41.43 -18.91
N LEU A 6 13.35 -41.19 -19.83
CA LEU A 6 14.13 -39.96 -19.87
C LEU A 6 13.40 -38.80 -20.58
N ARG A 7 12.24 -39.07 -21.18
CA ARG A 7 11.43 -38.05 -21.88
C ARG A 7 10.17 -37.60 -21.15
N THR A 8 10.11 -37.78 -19.83
CA THR A 8 9.06 -37.08 -19.12
C THR A 8 9.34 -35.57 -19.23
N PRO A 9 8.44 -34.80 -19.87
CA PRO A 9 8.58 -33.35 -19.81
C PRO A 9 8.53 -33.00 -18.35
N VAL A 10 9.64 -32.40 -17.85
CA VAL A 10 9.63 -31.74 -16.54
C VAL A 10 8.51 -30.72 -16.64
N ALA A 11 7.35 -31.09 -16.07
CA ALA A 11 6.26 -30.15 -15.93
C ALA A 11 6.89 -28.91 -15.29
N SER A 12 6.98 -27.84 -16.05
CA SER A 12 7.42 -26.56 -15.57
C SER A 12 6.58 -26.25 -14.35
N ARG A 13 7.14 -26.53 -13.16
CA ARG A 13 6.59 -25.97 -11.93
C ARG A 13 6.58 -24.48 -12.18
N ALA A 14 5.40 -23.92 -12.35
CA ALA A 14 5.22 -22.48 -12.38
C ALA A 14 6.01 -21.91 -11.20
N ASP A 15 7.12 -21.25 -11.52
CA ASP A 15 7.98 -20.63 -10.51
C ASP A 15 7.12 -19.66 -9.73
N PRO A 16 7.08 -19.76 -8.39
CA PRO A 16 6.32 -18.81 -7.57
C PRO A 16 6.86 -17.38 -7.67
N HIS A 17 7.98 -17.18 -8.34
CA HIS A 17 8.51 -15.89 -8.73
C HIS A 17 8.10 -15.59 -10.19
N GLU A 18 6.82 -15.31 -10.38
CA GLU A 18 6.35 -14.66 -11.61
C GLU A 18 7.23 -13.40 -11.80
N ILE A 19 8.12 -13.44 -12.81
CA ILE A 19 9.04 -12.34 -13.11
C ILE A 19 8.17 -11.15 -13.52
N LEU A 20 7.85 -10.29 -12.55
CA LEU A 20 7.15 -9.06 -12.80
C LEU A 20 8.01 -8.20 -13.72
N LEU A 21 7.41 -7.62 -14.75
CA LEU A 21 8.08 -6.68 -15.63
C LEU A 21 8.75 -5.56 -14.81
N PRO A 22 9.92 -5.05 -15.24
CA PRO A 22 10.60 -3.98 -14.51
C PRO A 22 9.67 -2.78 -14.38
N VAL A 23 9.34 -2.44 -13.13
CA VAL A 23 8.41 -1.36 -12.82
C VAL A 23 9.01 -0.04 -13.28
N ARG A 24 8.30 0.65 -14.17
CA ARG A 24 8.69 1.99 -14.64
C ARG A 24 8.33 3.03 -13.59
N THR A 25 9.23 3.95 -13.29
CA THR A 25 9.00 5.04 -12.31
C THR A 25 7.73 5.83 -12.59
N ARG A 26 7.41 6.06 -13.88
CA ARG A 26 6.16 6.71 -14.29
C ARG A 26 4.90 5.99 -13.80
N TYR A 27 4.93 4.66 -13.69
CA TYR A 27 3.79 3.88 -13.17
C TYR A 27 3.63 4.06 -11.65
N ILE A 28 4.74 4.12 -10.91
CA ILE A 28 4.72 4.43 -9.47
C ILE A 28 4.12 5.83 -9.25
N VAL A 29 4.61 6.83 -9.99
CA VAL A 29 4.10 8.21 -9.90
C VAL A 29 2.62 8.27 -10.26
N ALA A 30 2.19 7.60 -11.34
CA ALA A 30 0.79 7.59 -11.76
C ALA A 30 -0.13 6.98 -10.70
N THR A 31 0.27 5.87 -10.05
CA THR A 31 -0.53 5.25 -8.98
C THR A 31 -0.60 6.12 -7.73
N LEU A 32 0.49 6.80 -7.35
CA LEU A 32 0.50 7.74 -6.23
C LEU A 32 -0.36 8.97 -6.51
N LEU A 33 -0.31 9.52 -7.74
CA LEU A 33 -1.18 10.63 -8.14
C LEU A 33 -2.65 10.22 -8.19
N SER A 34 -2.95 9.00 -8.65
CA SER A 34 -4.32 8.46 -8.61
C SER A 34 -4.82 8.29 -7.17
N ALA A 35 -3.97 7.80 -6.27
CA ALA A 35 -4.30 7.68 -4.85
C ALA A 35 -4.53 9.06 -4.20
N LEU A 36 -3.69 10.05 -4.54
CA LEU A 36 -3.88 11.44 -4.11
C LEU A 36 -5.23 11.99 -4.61
N ALA A 37 -5.55 11.82 -5.89
CA ALA A 37 -6.82 12.26 -6.45
C ALA A 37 -8.03 11.61 -5.73
N LEU A 38 -7.93 10.31 -5.39
CA LEU A 38 -8.96 9.62 -4.60
C LEU A 38 -9.09 10.18 -3.17
N ASN A 39 -7.96 10.55 -2.55
CA ASN A 39 -7.98 11.19 -1.23
C ASN A 39 -8.53 12.63 -1.27
N LEU A 40 -8.33 13.35 -2.37
CA LEU A 40 -8.85 14.71 -2.54
C LEU A 40 -10.33 14.73 -2.93
N PHE A 41 -10.88 13.60 -3.37
CA PHE A 41 -12.29 13.52 -3.72
C PHE A 41 -13.16 13.61 -2.47
N ALA A 42 -13.93 14.68 -2.38
CA ALA A 42 -14.82 14.93 -1.24
C ALA A 42 -16.02 13.97 -1.28
N LEU A 43 -16.16 13.17 -0.24
CA LEU A 43 -17.32 12.29 -0.07
C LEU A 43 -18.36 12.95 0.85
N PRO A 44 -19.67 12.76 0.61
CA PRO A 44 -20.70 13.38 1.44
C PRO A 44 -20.83 12.67 2.81
N GLY A 45 -21.00 13.48 3.86
CA GLY A 45 -21.40 13.02 5.19
C GLY A 45 -20.48 11.99 5.83
N VAL A 46 -21.07 10.91 6.33
CA VAL A 46 -20.38 9.86 7.09
C VAL A 46 -19.31 9.13 6.27
N LEU A 47 -19.48 9.05 4.93
CA LEU A 47 -18.49 8.39 4.06
C LEU A 47 -17.12 9.07 4.13
N GLN A 48 -17.09 10.39 4.32
CA GLN A 48 -15.82 11.12 4.51
C GLN A 48 -15.07 10.65 5.76
N SER A 49 -15.80 10.39 6.85
CA SER A 49 -15.19 9.98 8.13
C SER A 49 -14.61 8.57 8.13
N ILE A 50 -15.08 7.70 7.23
CA ILE A 50 -14.60 6.32 7.10
C ILE A 50 -13.76 6.09 5.84
N ARG A 51 -13.48 7.16 5.07
CA ARG A 51 -12.70 7.09 3.84
C ARG A 51 -11.30 6.53 4.11
N PRO A 52 -10.89 5.43 3.43
CA PRO A 52 -9.54 4.88 3.57
C PRO A 52 -8.50 5.88 3.06
N ASP A 53 -7.33 5.86 3.65
CA ASP A 53 -6.18 6.60 3.14
C ASP A 53 -5.52 5.82 1.99
N PHE A 54 -5.90 6.16 0.75
CA PHE A 54 -5.39 5.51 -0.46
C PHE A 54 -3.91 5.80 -0.70
N ILE A 55 -3.40 6.97 -0.27
CA ILE A 55 -1.97 7.29 -0.37
C ILE A 55 -1.19 6.36 0.55
N ALA A 56 -1.60 6.25 1.84
CA ALA A 56 -0.97 5.36 2.80
C ALA A 56 -0.92 3.92 2.30
N LEU A 57 -2.04 3.40 1.77
CA LEU A 57 -2.14 2.06 1.20
C LEU A 57 -1.20 1.86 0.00
N THR A 58 -1.16 2.83 -0.92
CA THR A 58 -0.30 2.78 -2.10
C THR A 58 1.18 2.86 -1.74
N LEU A 59 1.54 3.70 -0.75
CA LEU A 59 2.89 3.77 -0.21
C LEU A 59 3.33 2.44 0.41
N ILE A 60 2.46 1.81 1.24
CA ILE A 60 2.74 0.49 1.81
C ILE A 60 2.99 -0.53 0.70
N TYR A 61 2.15 -0.56 -0.35
CA TYR A 61 2.32 -1.48 -1.47
C TYR A 61 3.70 -1.32 -2.12
N TRP A 62 4.08 -0.10 -2.50
CA TRP A 62 5.35 0.13 -3.18
C TRP A 62 6.55 -0.20 -2.31
N VAL A 63 6.51 0.14 -1.03
CA VAL A 63 7.60 -0.17 -0.10
C VAL A 63 7.72 -1.66 0.14
N VAL A 64 6.62 -2.37 0.28
CA VAL A 64 6.62 -3.81 0.54
C VAL A 64 7.18 -4.59 -0.65
N TYR A 65 6.75 -4.25 -1.87
CA TYR A 65 7.13 -5.00 -3.07
C TYR A 65 8.33 -4.41 -3.82
N HIS A 66 8.61 -3.12 -3.66
CA HIS A 66 9.72 -2.42 -4.33
C HIS A 66 10.43 -1.43 -3.39
N PRO A 67 11.03 -1.88 -2.26
CA PRO A 67 11.55 -1.03 -1.18
C PRO A 67 12.66 -0.05 -1.62
N ARG A 68 13.33 -0.37 -2.74
CA ARG A 68 14.40 0.49 -3.28
C ARG A 68 13.89 1.60 -4.22
N ARG A 69 12.60 1.59 -4.58
CA ARG A 69 12.02 2.50 -5.57
C ARG A 69 11.32 3.69 -4.96
N VAL A 70 10.74 3.53 -3.77
CA VAL A 70 10.02 4.58 -3.07
C VAL A 70 10.71 4.82 -1.73
N GLY A 71 11.30 6.01 -1.59
CA GLY A 71 11.99 6.43 -0.38
C GLY A 71 11.08 7.22 0.56
N PHE A 72 11.66 7.67 1.67
CA PHE A 72 10.96 8.50 2.66
C PHE A 72 10.52 9.87 2.12
N LEU A 73 11.33 10.47 1.23
CA LEU A 73 11.08 11.82 0.74
C LEU A 73 9.75 11.98 -0.02
N PRO A 74 9.38 11.10 -0.98
CA PRO A 74 8.07 11.14 -1.60
C PRO A 74 6.91 10.98 -0.62
N ALA A 75 7.04 10.10 0.38
CA ALA A 75 6.00 9.87 1.38
C ALA A 75 5.81 11.10 2.27
N TRP A 76 6.91 11.70 2.75
CA TRP A 76 6.90 12.92 3.52
C TRP A 76 6.27 14.09 2.75
N PHE A 77 6.67 14.25 1.48
CA PHE A 77 6.11 15.29 0.61
C PHE A 77 4.60 15.10 0.38
N LEU A 78 4.15 13.88 0.08
CA LEU A 78 2.73 13.57 -0.06
C LEU A 78 1.96 13.82 1.24
N GLY A 79 2.59 13.57 2.39
CA GLY A 79 2.03 13.91 3.68
C GLY A 79 1.82 15.41 3.86
N LEU A 80 2.79 16.25 3.47
CA LEU A 80 2.63 17.70 3.48
C LEU A 80 1.50 18.18 2.55
N VAL A 81 1.37 17.56 1.38
CA VAL A 81 0.26 17.87 0.46
C VAL A 81 -1.08 17.54 1.12
N MET A 82 -1.17 16.41 1.83
CA MET A 82 -2.38 16.03 2.56
C MET A 82 -2.66 16.96 3.75
N ASP A 83 -1.63 17.41 4.45
CA ASP A 83 -1.80 18.41 5.53
C ASP A 83 -2.46 19.69 5.03
N VAL A 84 -2.04 20.16 3.86
CA VAL A 84 -2.64 21.34 3.22
C VAL A 84 -4.06 21.04 2.73
N ALA A 85 -4.27 19.87 2.14
CA ALA A 85 -5.56 19.50 1.56
C ALA A 85 -6.66 19.31 2.61
N ASP A 86 -6.34 18.69 3.75
CA ASP A 86 -7.28 18.44 4.84
C ASP A 86 -7.34 19.61 5.84
N GLY A 87 -6.54 20.67 5.63
CA GLY A 87 -6.45 21.80 6.57
C GLY A 87 -5.97 21.39 7.96
N SER A 88 -5.18 20.33 8.03
CA SER A 88 -4.61 19.80 9.26
C SER A 88 -3.36 20.58 9.69
N LEU A 89 -2.82 20.26 10.86
CA LEU A 89 -1.52 20.80 11.28
C LEU A 89 -0.43 20.37 10.31
N LEU A 90 0.30 21.35 9.80
CA LEU A 90 1.40 21.07 8.88
C LEU A 90 2.44 20.15 9.55
N GLY A 91 2.73 19.03 8.89
CA GLY A 91 3.61 17.99 9.41
C GLY A 91 2.89 16.79 10.05
N GLN A 92 1.58 16.84 10.28
CA GLN A 92 0.80 15.76 10.89
C GLN A 92 0.80 14.50 10.01
N HIS A 93 0.36 14.61 8.74
CA HIS A 93 0.40 13.50 7.79
C HIS A 93 1.84 13.21 7.36
N ALA A 94 2.69 14.21 7.20
CA ALA A 94 4.09 14.01 6.84
C ALA A 94 4.82 13.13 7.86
N LEU A 95 4.64 13.38 9.17
CA LEU A 95 5.20 12.55 10.22
C LEU A 95 4.59 11.15 10.23
N ALA A 96 3.26 11.05 10.10
CA ALA A 96 2.55 9.78 10.08
C ALA A 96 3.00 8.89 8.91
N TYR A 97 3.15 9.47 7.71
CA TYR A 97 3.64 8.73 6.54
C TYR A 97 5.13 8.36 6.64
N ALA A 98 5.95 9.17 7.31
CA ALA A 98 7.33 8.81 7.59
C ALA A 98 7.40 7.57 8.52
N VAL A 99 6.59 7.54 9.58
CA VAL A 99 6.50 6.37 10.48
C VAL A 99 5.92 5.16 9.76
N LEU A 100 4.87 5.34 8.95
CA LEU A 100 4.28 4.31 8.12
C LEU A 100 5.34 3.67 7.19
N MET A 101 6.14 4.49 6.50
CA MET A 101 7.22 4.04 5.64
C MET A 101 8.26 3.24 6.41
N TYR A 102 8.66 3.71 7.59
CA TYR A 102 9.60 3.01 8.45
C TYR A 102 9.08 1.62 8.84
N LEU A 103 7.84 1.54 9.33
CA LEU A 103 7.21 0.28 9.70
C LEU A 103 7.04 -0.66 8.49
N ALA A 104 6.64 -0.13 7.34
CA ALA A 104 6.50 -0.90 6.11
C ALA A 104 7.85 -1.48 5.65
N ILE A 105 8.95 -0.72 5.73
CA ILE A 105 10.31 -1.20 5.44
C ILE A 105 10.72 -2.28 6.45
N LEU A 106 10.44 -2.09 7.73
CA LEU A 106 10.80 -3.05 8.77
C LEU A 106 10.06 -4.38 8.59
N LEU A 107 8.79 -4.31 8.20
CA LEU A 107 7.91 -5.48 8.09
C LEU A 107 7.82 -6.07 6.68
N HIS A 108 8.42 -5.45 5.64
CA HIS A 108 8.23 -5.85 4.23
C HIS A 108 8.50 -7.33 4.00
N ARG A 109 9.58 -7.88 4.58
CA ARG A 109 9.92 -9.31 4.43
C ARG A 109 8.82 -10.21 5.00
N ARG A 110 8.31 -9.88 6.19
CA ARG A 110 7.22 -10.63 6.82
C ARG A 110 5.94 -10.57 6.00
N ILE A 111 5.58 -9.37 5.53
CA ILE A 111 4.39 -9.18 4.72
C ILE A 111 4.43 -10.03 3.44
N VAL A 112 5.57 -10.06 2.74
CA VAL A 112 5.73 -10.83 1.49
C VAL A 112 5.74 -12.35 1.74
N MET A 113 6.31 -12.80 2.85
CA MET A 113 6.42 -14.24 3.16
C MET A 113 5.11 -14.90 3.56
N PHE A 114 4.16 -14.14 4.10
CA PHE A 114 2.89 -14.68 4.60
C PHE A 114 1.74 -14.50 3.62
N GLY A 115 0.73 -15.38 3.73
CA GLY A 115 -0.48 -15.32 2.91
C GLY A 115 -1.31 -14.06 3.17
N MET A 116 -2.26 -13.78 2.27
CA MET A 116 -3.05 -12.56 2.21
C MET A 116 -3.69 -12.16 3.57
N ARG A 117 -4.15 -13.12 4.36
CA ARG A 117 -4.75 -12.85 5.68
C ARG A 117 -3.76 -12.15 6.63
N HIS A 118 -2.53 -12.64 6.67
CA HIS A 118 -1.46 -12.06 7.49
C HIS A 118 -1.01 -10.70 6.94
N GLN A 119 -1.01 -10.53 5.62
CA GLN A 119 -0.74 -9.23 4.99
C GLN A 119 -1.75 -8.19 5.45
N ILE A 120 -3.05 -8.51 5.40
CA ILE A 120 -4.12 -7.61 5.88
C ILE A 120 -3.88 -7.19 7.34
N ALA A 121 -3.53 -8.14 8.22
CA ALA A 121 -3.26 -7.83 9.62
C ALA A 121 -2.05 -6.90 9.82
N HIS A 122 -0.96 -7.10 9.06
CA HIS A 122 0.21 -6.23 9.13
C HIS A 122 -0.09 -4.83 8.56
N VAL A 123 -0.82 -4.77 7.45
CA VAL A 123 -1.25 -3.50 6.84
C VAL A 123 -2.17 -2.74 7.80
N ALA A 124 -3.12 -3.43 8.46
CA ALA A 124 -3.96 -2.83 9.49
C ALA A 124 -3.13 -2.23 10.62
N ALA A 125 -2.15 -2.98 11.14
CA ALA A 125 -1.27 -2.52 12.20
C ALA A 125 -0.46 -1.27 11.80
N ILE A 126 0.07 -1.23 10.57
CA ILE A 126 0.82 -0.08 10.05
C ILE A 126 -0.10 1.14 9.89
N LEU A 127 -1.30 0.97 9.34
CA LEU A 127 -2.28 2.04 9.17
C LEU A 127 -2.75 2.59 10.52
N ILE A 128 -3.06 1.72 11.49
CA ILE A 128 -3.43 2.13 12.85
C ILE A 128 -2.28 2.88 13.51
N ALA A 129 -1.05 2.41 13.39
CA ALA A 129 0.11 3.11 13.95
C ALA A 129 0.26 4.52 13.36
N SER A 130 0.10 4.68 12.05
CA SER A 130 0.11 5.99 11.39
C SER A 130 -1.02 6.89 11.90
N GLN A 131 -2.24 6.36 12.08
CA GLN A 131 -3.36 7.13 12.67
C GLN A 131 -3.13 7.51 14.14
N VAL A 132 -2.48 6.64 14.92
CA VAL A 132 -2.09 6.97 16.31
C VAL A 132 -1.12 8.15 16.34
N ILE A 133 -0.18 8.22 15.40
CA ILE A 133 0.72 9.39 15.28
C ILE A 133 -0.07 10.67 14.95
N MET A 134 -0.97 10.60 13.96
CA MET A 134 -1.84 11.74 13.61
C MET A 134 -2.68 12.19 14.81
N LEU A 135 -3.26 11.23 15.54
CA LEU A 135 -4.03 11.50 16.75
C LEU A 135 -3.16 12.16 17.83
N GLY A 136 -1.94 11.64 18.05
CA GLY A 136 -1.00 12.21 18.99
C GLY A 136 -0.71 13.68 18.70
N VAL A 137 -0.37 14.02 17.45
CA VAL A 137 -0.13 15.42 17.03
C VAL A 137 -1.37 16.27 17.24
N ARG A 138 -2.55 15.76 16.91
CA ARG A 138 -3.83 16.45 17.08
C ARG A 138 -4.13 16.75 18.56
N LEU A 139 -3.93 15.77 19.45
CA LEU A 139 -4.14 15.95 20.88
C LEU A 139 -3.13 16.92 21.49
N MET A 140 -1.87 16.88 21.07
CA MET A 140 -0.83 17.83 21.51
C MET A 140 -1.15 19.28 21.11
N SER A 141 -1.92 19.48 20.04
CA SER A 141 -2.39 20.80 19.63
C SER A 141 -3.63 21.28 20.40
N GLY A 142 -4.12 20.52 21.38
CA GLY A 142 -5.28 20.87 22.20
C GLY A 142 -6.63 20.46 21.60
N ALA A 143 -6.66 19.68 20.52
CA ALA A 143 -7.92 19.17 19.97
C ALA A 143 -8.48 18.03 20.82
N GLU A 144 -9.79 17.90 20.84
CA GLU A 144 -10.47 16.80 21.55
C GLU A 144 -10.33 15.46 20.84
N PHE A 145 -10.44 14.38 21.60
CA PHE A 145 -10.43 13.03 21.07
C PHE A 145 -11.67 12.78 20.17
N PRO A 146 -11.49 12.42 18.90
CA PRO A 146 -12.59 12.30 17.92
C PRO A 146 -13.44 11.03 18.09
N GLY A 147 -13.15 10.20 19.10
CA GLY A 147 -13.85 8.94 19.32
C GLY A 147 -13.25 7.73 18.59
N VAL A 148 -13.77 6.54 18.89
CA VAL A 148 -13.22 5.26 18.38
C VAL A 148 -13.41 5.10 16.87
N LEU A 149 -14.46 5.70 16.28
CA LEU A 149 -14.69 5.67 14.83
C LEU A 149 -13.55 6.31 14.02
N TYR A 150 -12.70 7.11 14.65
CA TYR A 150 -11.49 7.66 14.04
C TYR A 150 -10.59 6.59 13.39
N PHE A 151 -10.59 5.37 13.92
CA PHE A 151 -9.81 4.25 13.37
C PHE A 151 -10.51 3.47 12.25
N GLY A 152 -11.76 3.82 11.94
CA GLY A 152 -12.53 3.21 10.85
C GLY A 152 -11.82 3.20 9.50
N PRO A 153 -11.22 4.31 9.04
CA PRO A 153 -10.44 4.38 7.80
C PRO A 153 -9.32 3.36 7.71
N SER A 154 -8.59 3.10 8.80
CA SER A 154 -7.50 2.10 8.81
C SER A 154 -8.03 0.68 8.65
N LEU A 155 -9.13 0.34 9.31
CA LEU A 155 -9.73 -1.00 9.20
C LEU A 155 -10.30 -1.23 7.81
N LEU A 156 -11.01 -0.22 7.26
CA LEU A 156 -11.54 -0.29 5.90
C LEU A 156 -10.41 -0.35 4.86
N GLY A 157 -9.36 0.46 5.06
CA GLY A 157 -8.16 0.42 4.22
C GLY A 157 -7.50 -0.96 4.21
N ALA A 158 -7.33 -1.58 5.38
CA ALA A 158 -6.79 -2.93 5.48
C ALA A 158 -7.68 -3.97 4.80
N ALA A 159 -9.01 -3.85 4.90
CA ALA A 159 -9.96 -4.71 4.20
C ALA A 159 -9.88 -4.54 2.67
N LEU A 160 -9.57 -3.34 2.18
CA LEU A 160 -9.38 -3.05 0.75
C LEU A 160 -7.99 -3.46 0.22
N TRP A 161 -7.07 -3.87 1.09
CA TRP A 161 -5.72 -4.29 0.69
C TRP A 161 -5.68 -5.32 -0.44
N PRO A 162 -6.47 -6.43 -0.43
CA PRO A 162 -6.45 -7.41 -1.51
C PRO A 162 -6.89 -6.83 -2.86
N LEU A 163 -7.86 -5.90 -2.84
CA LEU A 163 -8.33 -5.23 -4.05
C LEU A 163 -7.23 -4.34 -4.63
N LEU A 164 -6.65 -3.46 -3.80
CA LEU A 164 -5.57 -2.57 -4.21
C LEU A 164 -4.35 -3.36 -4.72
N PHE A 165 -3.98 -4.42 -4.03
CA PHE A 165 -2.91 -5.33 -4.43
C PHE A 165 -3.14 -5.87 -5.85
N ASN A 166 -4.34 -6.36 -6.16
CA ASN A 166 -4.66 -6.89 -7.48
C ASN A 166 -4.68 -5.77 -8.54
N VAL A 167 -5.28 -4.62 -8.24
CA VAL A 167 -5.38 -3.49 -9.20
C VAL A 167 -3.99 -3.00 -9.60
N ILE A 168 -3.07 -2.82 -8.65
CA ILE A 168 -1.72 -2.34 -8.97
C ILE A 168 -0.89 -3.43 -9.68
N ARG A 169 -1.12 -4.71 -9.38
CA ARG A 169 -0.35 -5.81 -9.95
C ARG A 169 -0.76 -6.18 -11.36
N VAL A 170 -2.03 -6.04 -11.75
CA VAL A 170 -2.55 -6.45 -13.06
C VAL A 170 -1.73 -5.92 -14.24
N PRO A 171 -1.37 -4.62 -14.32
CA PRO A 171 -0.57 -4.10 -15.44
C PRO A 171 0.90 -4.56 -15.44
N LEU A 172 1.36 -5.16 -14.35
CA LEU A 172 2.75 -5.63 -14.18
C LEU A 172 2.91 -7.11 -14.55
N ARG A 173 1.81 -7.83 -14.81
CA ARG A 173 1.86 -9.22 -15.26
C ARG A 173 2.38 -9.29 -16.69
N PRO A 174 3.26 -10.24 -17.03
CA PRO A 174 3.62 -10.51 -18.42
C PRO A 174 2.35 -10.84 -19.19
N ARG A 175 2.17 -10.25 -20.37
CA ARG A 175 1.14 -10.71 -21.30
C ARG A 175 1.53 -12.12 -21.73
N SER A 176 0.71 -13.12 -21.44
CA SER A 176 0.84 -14.44 -22.04
C SER A 176 0.74 -14.26 -23.56
N ASP A 177 1.82 -14.58 -24.25
CA ASP A 177 1.86 -14.56 -25.70
C ASP A 177 1.01 -15.76 -26.18
N PRO A 178 -0.13 -15.54 -26.87
CA PRO A 178 -0.96 -16.64 -27.32
C PRO A 178 -0.30 -17.49 -28.41
N ASP A 179 0.81 -17.01 -28.99
CA ASP A 179 1.53 -17.66 -30.09
C ASP A 179 2.77 -18.48 -29.63
N ALA A 180 2.99 -18.61 -28.32
CA ALA A 180 4.05 -19.46 -27.76
C ALA A 180 3.57 -20.93 -27.64
N VAL A 181 3.33 -21.59 -28.79
CA VAL A 181 3.08 -23.02 -28.91
C VAL A 181 4.18 -23.67 -29.73
#